data_5c02588011f593847ece077ab4cae605
#
_entry.id   5c02588011f593847ece077ab4cae605
#
_cell.length_a   1.000
_cell.length_b   1.000
_cell.length_c   1.000
_cell.angle_alpha   90.00
_cell.angle_beta   90.00
_cell.angle_gamma   90.00
#
_symmetry.space_group_name_H-M   'P 1'
#
loop_
_entity.id
_entity.type
_entity.pdbx_description
1 polymer ?
#
loop_
_entity_poly.entity_id
_entity_poly.type
_entity_poly.pdbx_seq_one_letter_code
_entity_poly.pdbx_strand_id
1 'polypeptide(L)'
;ETGEDGLFSALPLACPPRSLSLDEANTQRPYGVYDLVAEHDGYETVRIAGVQIFDGETAVAELAMIPFGEDERAIGLNMEPDDTVIPPHPLWAGDGGSAPMPAAECAAPRILEAPIIPEKITVHLGKPAASARNVTVSFRDYIANVASSEIYPTWPEESLRANIHAQISIALNRIYTEWYKSKGYSFDITNSTSYDQYYVHGRTVFDVMIRITDDIFNTYIRKTGTINPYYAEYCDGKQVSCKGMKQWGTVTLAEQGRNALSILRYYYGNDIEIVRTQNIQDIRDSYPGTPLRVG
;
A
#
# COMPACT_ATOMS: atom_id res chain seq x y z
N GLU A 1 9.74 21.57 17.63
CA GLU A 1 8.36 22.04 17.93
C GLU A 1 7.61 22.23 16.62
N THR A 2 6.35 21.85 16.58
CA THR A 2 5.47 22.11 15.44
C THR A 2 5.10 23.59 15.38
N GLY A 3 4.77 24.10 14.17
CA GLY A 3 4.15 25.39 13.99
C GLY A 3 2.73 25.46 14.52
N GLU A 4 2.09 26.66 14.43
CA GLU A 4 0.68 26.87 14.81
C GLU A 4 -0.30 26.03 13.93
N ASP A 5 0.14 25.60 12.77
CA ASP A 5 -0.58 24.73 11.83
C ASP A 5 -0.44 23.23 12.14
N GLY A 6 0.30 22.88 13.22
CA GLY A 6 0.59 21.49 13.60
C GLY A 6 1.66 20.83 12.73
N LEU A 7 2.25 21.54 11.78
CA LEU A 7 3.29 21.01 10.91
C LEU A 7 4.69 21.30 11.45
N PHE A 8 5.63 20.46 11.14
CA PHE A 8 7.05 20.77 11.24
C PHE A 8 7.76 20.41 9.93
N SER A 9 8.77 21.19 9.60
CA SER A 9 9.59 20.97 8.40
C SER A 9 10.43 19.71 8.56
N ALA A 10 10.82 19.12 7.42
CA ALA A 10 11.64 17.92 7.37
C ALA A 10 12.89 18.03 8.25
N LEU A 11 13.08 17.05 9.12
CA LEU A 11 14.27 16.94 9.97
C LEU A 11 15.27 16.02 9.26
N PRO A 12 16.50 16.51 8.97
CA PRO A 12 17.52 15.64 8.38
C PRO A 12 18.01 14.62 9.42
N LEU A 13 17.91 13.34 9.07
CA LEU A 13 18.31 12.22 9.91
C LEU A 13 19.40 11.39 9.22
N ALA A 14 20.37 10.89 9.99
CA ALA A 14 21.43 10.06 9.45
C ALA A 14 20.89 8.71 8.98
N CYS A 15 21.30 8.26 7.80
CA CYS A 15 20.93 6.97 7.24
C CYS A 15 22.07 6.39 6.39
N PRO A 16 22.03 5.09 6.10
CA PRO A 16 22.95 4.47 5.18
C PRO A 16 22.82 5.04 3.76
N PRO A 17 23.89 4.98 2.94
CA PRO A 17 23.88 5.54 1.58
C PRO A 17 22.87 4.80 0.68
N ARG A 18 22.27 5.54 -0.25
CA ARG A 18 21.27 5.06 -1.24
C ARG A 18 21.72 3.81 -1.99
N SER A 19 23.02 3.65 -2.27
CA SER A 19 23.56 2.50 -2.97
C SER A 19 23.21 1.16 -2.32
N LEU A 20 23.07 1.11 -0.98
CA LEU A 20 22.71 -0.12 -0.29
C LEU A 20 21.27 -0.58 -0.57
N SER A 21 20.36 0.34 -0.85
CA SER A 21 18.96 0.02 -1.18
C SER A 21 18.73 -0.25 -2.68
N LEU A 22 19.74 -0.03 -3.51
CA LEU A 22 19.74 -0.34 -4.94
C LEU A 22 20.45 -1.65 -5.27
N ASP A 23 21.19 -2.20 -4.33
CA ASP A 23 21.94 -3.44 -4.51
C ASP A 23 21.16 -4.65 -3.98
N GLU A 24 20.66 -5.49 -4.89
CA GLU A 24 19.95 -6.73 -4.53
C GLU A 24 20.82 -7.69 -3.71
N ALA A 25 22.14 -7.68 -3.92
CA ALA A 25 23.08 -8.54 -3.19
C ALA A 25 23.44 -8.00 -1.79
N ASN A 26 23.05 -6.77 -1.47
CA ASN A 26 23.34 -6.15 -0.18
C ASN A 26 22.72 -6.95 0.99
N THR A 27 23.54 -7.16 2.02
CA THR A 27 23.14 -7.83 3.27
C THR A 27 23.08 -6.88 4.46
N GLN A 28 23.49 -5.63 4.30
CA GLN A 28 23.41 -4.60 5.33
C GLN A 28 22.04 -3.93 5.30
N ARG A 29 21.57 -3.48 6.46
CA ARG A 29 20.33 -2.70 6.52
C ARG A 29 20.47 -1.40 5.73
N PRO A 30 19.64 -1.15 4.70
CA PRO A 30 19.82 -0.01 3.79
C PRO A 30 19.11 1.27 4.25
N TYR A 31 18.64 1.34 5.50
CA TYR A 31 17.92 2.48 6.07
C TYR A 31 18.29 2.72 7.53
N GLY A 32 18.16 3.97 7.98
CA GLY A 32 18.18 4.33 9.39
C GLY A 32 16.88 3.95 10.09
N VAL A 33 16.92 3.76 11.40
CA VAL A 33 15.71 3.47 12.21
C VAL A 33 15.64 4.44 13.36
N TYR A 34 14.47 5.04 13.54
CA TYR A 34 14.19 6.05 14.55
C TYR A 34 12.84 5.81 15.22
N ASP A 35 12.66 6.35 16.39
CA ASP A 35 11.36 6.45 17.04
C ASP A 35 10.88 7.91 16.97
N LEU A 36 9.62 8.09 16.59
CA LEU A 36 8.93 9.36 16.60
C LEU A 36 8.03 9.41 17.83
N VAL A 37 8.17 10.48 18.64
CA VAL A 37 7.32 10.72 19.81
C VAL A 37 6.70 12.09 19.67
N ALA A 38 5.39 12.19 19.80
CA ALA A 38 4.65 13.45 19.85
C ALA A 38 4.01 13.63 21.22
N GLU A 39 4.31 14.77 21.85
CA GLU A 39 3.84 15.13 23.19
C GLU A 39 3.23 16.53 23.15
N HIS A 40 2.07 16.70 23.81
CA HIS A 40 1.43 17.98 24.02
C HIS A 40 0.64 17.97 25.32
N ASP A 41 0.66 19.11 26.05
CA ASP A 41 -0.06 19.25 27.31
C ASP A 41 -1.58 19.02 27.10
N GLY A 42 -2.16 18.13 27.89
CA GLY A 42 -3.57 17.80 27.82
C GLY A 42 -3.94 16.69 26.81
N TYR A 43 -2.95 16.11 26.12
CA TYR A 43 -3.14 15.04 25.15
C TYR A 43 -2.35 13.79 25.54
N GLU A 44 -2.81 12.65 25.05
CA GLU A 44 -2.06 11.40 25.16
C GLU A 44 -0.80 11.45 24.27
N THR A 45 0.31 10.92 24.77
CA THR A 45 1.55 10.79 23.99
C THR A 45 1.37 9.76 22.90
N VAL A 46 1.74 10.12 21.67
CA VAL A 46 1.72 9.21 20.51
C VAL A 46 3.14 8.82 20.16
N ARG A 47 3.38 7.51 19.98
CA ARG A 47 4.69 7.00 19.58
C ARG A 47 4.58 6.13 18.31
N ILE A 48 5.50 6.35 17.37
CA ILE A 48 5.75 5.44 16.25
C ILE A 48 7.18 4.94 16.38
N ALA A 49 7.34 3.66 16.71
CA ALA A 49 8.65 3.01 16.80
C ALA A 49 9.05 2.40 15.45
N GLY A 50 10.35 2.41 15.16
CA GLY A 50 10.87 1.75 13.97
C GLY A 50 10.70 2.52 12.67
N VAL A 51 10.54 3.85 12.71
CA VAL A 51 10.48 4.72 11.54
C VAL A 51 11.72 4.52 10.67
N GLN A 52 11.51 4.16 9.43
CA GLN A 52 12.57 3.88 8.45
C GLN A 52 12.91 5.14 7.67
N ILE A 53 14.21 5.48 7.61
CA ILE A 53 14.72 6.66 6.88
C ILE A 53 15.71 6.18 5.82
N PHE A 54 15.40 6.50 4.58
CA PHE A 54 16.23 6.20 3.42
C PHE A 54 16.93 7.47 2.89
N ASP A 55 18.13 7.29 2.34
CA ASP A 55 18.94 8.39 1.81
C ASP A 55 18.24 9.12 0.65
N GLY A 56 18.06 10.43 0.81
CA GLY A 56 17.40 11.31 -0.13
C GLY A 56 15.86 11.22 -0.16
N GLU A 57 15.23 10.46 0.75
CA GLU A 57 13.79 10.28 0.78
C GLU A 57 13.17 10.89 2.05
N THR A 58 11.93 11.37 1.94
CA THR A 58 11.18 11.93 3.06
C THR A 58 10.13 10.94 3.55
N ALA A 59 10.18 10.59 4.84
CA ALA A 59 9.13 9.85 5.53
C ALA A 59 8.12 10.85 6.11
N VAL A 60 6.86 10.70 5.77
CA VAL A 60 5.73 11.53 6.24
C VAL A 60 5.00 10.77 7.34
N ALA A 61 4.78 11.41 8.48
CA ALA A 61 3.97 10.91 9.58
C ALA A 61 2.75 11.81 9.77
N GLU A 62 1.57 11.25 9.73
CA GLU A 62 0.34 11.90 10.18
C GLU A 62 0.00 11.36 11.57
N LEU A 63 -0.08 12.24 12.55
CA LEU A 63 -0.35 11.91 13.93
C LEU A 63 -1.63 12.61 14.39
N ALA A 64 -2.56 11.83 14.92
CA ALA A 64 -3.72 12.36 15.63
C ALA A 64 -3.51 12.19 17.13
N MET A 65 -3.44 13.29 17.87
CA MET A 65 -3.32 13.29 19.32
C MET A 65 -4.71 13.35 19.96
N ILE A 66 -4.93 12.53 21.00
CA ILE A 66 -6.20 12.39 21.69
C ILE A 66 -6.17 13.19 22.99
N PRO A 67 -7.14 14.09 23.25
CA PRO A 67 -7.24 14.78 24.53
C PRO A 67 -7.45 13.78 25.69
N PHE A 68 -6.83 14.03 26.84
CA PHE A 68 -7.02 13.21 28.03
C PHE A 68 -8.50 13.07 28.41
N GLY A 69 -8.94 11.84 28.60
CA GLY A 69 -10.30 11.52 29.03
C GLY A 69 -11.33 11.42 27.90
N GLU A 70 -10.94 11.57 26.65
CA GLU A 70 -11.78 11.30 25.50
C GLU A 70 -11.54 9.89 24.92
N ASP A 71 -12.62 9.23 24.50
CA ASP A 71 -12.57 7.93 23.82
C ASP A 71 -12.34 8.17 22.31
N GLU A 72 -11.37 7.54 21.72
CA GLU A 72 -11.06 7.58 20.28
C GLU A 72 -12.27 7.37 19.40
N ARG A 73 -13.18 6.48 19.82
CA ARG A 73 -14.41 6.18 19.10
C ARG A 73 -15.37 7.37 19.11
N ALA A 74 -15.32 8.21 20.14
CA ALA A 74 -16.16 9.38 20.25
C ALA A 74 -15.75 10.51 19.31
N ILE A 75 -14.45 10.59 18.99
CA ILE A 75 -13.87 11.60 18.07
C ILE A 75 -13.70 11.10 16.64
N GLY A 76 -14.14 9.86 16.34
CA GLY A 76 -14.15 9.31 14.97
C GLY A 76 -12.78 8.94 14.43
N LEU A 77 -11.76 8.87 15.27
CA LEU A 77 -10.43 8.42 14.88
C LEU A 77 -10.38 6.88 14.83
N ASN A 78 -9.87 6.34 13.74
CA ASN A 78 -9.62 4.91 13.59
C ASN A 78 -8.21 4.50 14.07
N MET A 79 -7.55 5.37 14.83
CA MET A 79 -6.22 5.12 15.40
C MET A 79 -6.39 4.80 16.88
N GLU A 80 -5.71 3.80 17.37
CA GLU A 80 -5.54 3.59 18.81
C GLU A 80 -4.32 4.38 19.28
N PRO A 81 -4.32 4.96 20.50
CA PRO A 81 -3.19 5.68 21.07
C PRO A 81 -1.99 4.78 21.33
N ASP A 82 -2.14 3.48 21.06
CA ASP A 82 -1.09 2.50 21.27
C ASP A 82 0.07 2.72 20.31
N ASP A 83 1.27 2.58 20.83
CA ASP A 83 2.53 2.66 20.12
C ASP A 83 2.50 1.88 18.79
N THR A 84 2.48 2.58 17.68
CA THR A 84 2.66 1.93 16.38
C THR A 84 4.08 1.43 16.27
N VAL A 85 4.24 0.15 15.96
CA VAL A 85 5.56 -0.45 15.70
C VAL A 85 5.65 -0.78 14.22
N ILE A 86 6.57 -0.12 13.51
CA ILE A 86 6.91 -0.45 12.13
C ILE A 86 7.95 -1.58 12.17
N PRO A 87 7.60 -2.77 11.69
CA PRO A 87 8.55 -3.88 11.69
C PRO A 87 9.69 -3.63 10.69
N PRO A 88 10.81 -4.37 10.78
CA PRO A 88 11.87 -4.32 9.79
C PRO A 88 11.33 -4.51 8.38
N HIS A 89 11.88 -3.76 7.41
CA HIS A 89 11.41 -3.82 6.03
C HIS A 89 11.59 -5.24 5.45
N PRO A 90 10.56 -5.82 4.82
CA PRO A 90 10.56 -7.22 4.40
C PRO A 90 11.66 -7.57 3.40
N LEU A 91 12.00 -6.68 2.48
CA LEU A 91 13.09 -6.91 1.52
C LEU A 91 14.47 -7.08 2.18
N TRP A 92 14.65 -6.61 3.41
CA TRP A 92 15.88 -6.77 4.18
C TRP A 92 15.77 -7.89 5.23
N ALA A 93 14.67 -7.94 5.98
CA ALA A 93 14.52 -8.85 7.11
C ALA A 93 14.27 -10.31 6.71
N GLY A 94 13.92 -10.56 5.48
CA GLY A 94 13.67 -11.91 5.02
C GLY A 94 12.27 -12.44 5.23
N ASP A 95 11.37 -11.63 5.78
CA ASP A 95 10.01 -12.06 6.13
C ASP A 95 8.94 -11.65 5.09
N GLY A 96 9.35 -11.03 3.97
CA GLY A 96 8.49 -10.27 3.08
C GLY A 96 8.22 -10.87 1.71
N GLY A 97 8.32 -12.15 1.55
CA GLY A 97 7.80 -12.75 0.34
C GLY A 97 6.28 -12.86 0.42
N SER A 98 5.54 -12.19 -0.49
CA SER A 98 4.17 -12.61 -0.74
C SER A 98 4.22 -14.05 -1.18
N ALA A 99 3.79 -15.00 -0.35
CA ALA A 99 3.63 -16.36 -0.79
C ALA A 99 2.60 -16.37 -1.92
N PRO A 100 2.81 -17.13 -3.01
CA PRO A 100 1.81 -17.25 -4.04
C PRO A 100 0.49 -17.67 -3.39
N MET A 101 -0.56 -16.90 -3.65
CA MET A 101 -1.89 -17.26 -3.17
C MET A 101 -2.25 -18.65 -3.66
N PRO A 102 -2.79 -19.53 -2.80
CA PRO A 102 -3.37 -20.77 -3.28
C PRO A 102 -4.43 -20.42 -4.33
N ALA A 103 -4.39 -21.12 -5.47
CA ALA A 103 -5.40 -20.97 -6.51
C ALA A 103 -6.77 -21.07 -5.84
N ALA A 104 -7.59 -20.03 -6.02
CA ALA A 104 -8.88 -19.95 -5.36
C ALA A 104 -9.74 -21.12 -5.75
N GLU A 105 -10.13 -21.96 -4.80
CA GLU A 105 -11.25 -22.85 -4.97
C GLU A 105 -12.51 -22.01 -5.16
N CYS A 106 -13.10 -22.14 -6.33
CA CYS A 106 -14.16 -21.29 -6.84
C CYS A 106 -15.51 -21.55 -6.16
N ALA A 107 -15.86 -20.75 -5.18
CA ALA A 107 -17.21 -20.19 -5.21
C ALA A 107 -17.17 -19.08 -6.28
N ALA A 108 -18.06 -19.08 -7.26
CA ALA A 108 -18.04 -18.04 -8.29
C ALA A 108 -18.18 -16.67 -7.59
N PRO A 109 -17.15 -15.80 -7.62
CA PRO A 109 -17.23 -14.53 -6.93
C PRO A 109 -18.31 -13.68 -7.59
N ARG A 110 -19.02 -12.92 -6.78
CA ARG A 110 -19.95 -11.93 -7.30
C ARG A 110 -19.09 -10.82 -7.93
N ILE A 111 -19.25 -10.62 -9.24
CA ILE A 111 -18.50 -9.62 -9.99
C ILE A 111 -19.34 -8.35 -10.09
N LEU A 112 -18.78 -7.21 -9.71
CA LEU A 112 -19.39 -5.89 -9.90
C LEU A 112 -19.52 -5.60 -11.42
N GLU A 113 -20.49 -4.76 -11.81
CA GLU A 113 -20.73 -4.44 -13.23
C GLU A 113 -19.53 -3.77 -13.89
N ALA A 114 -18.78 -2.95 -13.15
CA ALA A 114 -17.58 -2.28 -13.62
C ALA A 114 -16.55 -2.09 -12.49
N PRO A 115 -15.24 -2.07 -12.80
CA PRO A 115 -14.23 -1.68 -11.83
C PRO A 115 -14.33 -0.19 -11.51
N ILE A 116 -14.50 0.14 -10.23
CA ILE A 116 -14.57 1.52 -9.72
C ILE A 116 -13.59 1.62 -8.56
N ILE A 117 -12.76 2.65 -8.55
CA ILE A 117 -11.88 2.93 -7.41
C ILE A 117 -12.75 3.44 -6.24
N PRO A 118 -12.77 2.74 -5.11
CA PRO A 118 -13.54 3.18 -3.96
C PRO A 118 -12.88 4.38 -3.27
N GLU A 119 -13.65 5.17 -2.56
CA GLU A 119 -13.11 6.22 -1.68
C GLU A 119 -12.30 5.61 -0.53
N LYS A 120 -12.79 4.51 0.03
CA LYS A 120 -12.22 3.82 1.19
C LYS A 120 -12.14 2.32 0.95
N ILE A 121 -11.19 1.68 1.64
CA ILE A 121 -11.00 0.23 1.66
C ILE A 121 -10.96 -0.25 3.11
N THR A 122 -11.60 -1.39 3.39
CA THR A 122 -11.57 -2.01 4.72
C THR A 122 -10.54 -3.13 4.75
N VAL A 123 -9.54 -2.97 5.61
CA VAL A 123 -8.40 -3.88 5.78
C VAL A 123 -8.57 -4.70 7.05
N HIS A 124 -8.50 -6.01 6.95
CA HIS A 124 -8.44 -6.91 8.10
C HIS A 124 -6.99 -7.09 8.55
N LEU A 125 -6.70 -6.76 9.82
CA LEU A 125 -5.33 -6.78 10.37
C LEU A 125 -4.89 -8.18 10.81
N GLY A 126 -5.06 -9.17 9.93
CA GLY A 126 -4.71 -10.56 10.20
C GLY A 126 -4.98 -11.48 9.03
N LYS A 127 -4.83 -12.80 9.26
CA LYS A 127 -5.28 -13.82 8.30
C LYS A 127 -6.81 -13.82 8.23
N PRO A 128 -7.44 -14.20 7.12
CA PRO A 128 -8.90 -14.05 6.94
C PRO A 128 -9.78 -14.61 8.04
N ALA A 129 -9.38 -15.73 8.65
CA ALA A 129 -10.12 -16.39 9.73
C ALA A 129 -9.64 -16.00 11.15
N ALA A 130 -8.68 -15.09 11.25
CA ALA A 130 -8.18 -14.66 12.55
C ALA A 130 -9.18 -13.72 13.24
N SER A 131 -9.23 -13.77 14.56
CA SER A 131 -9.92 -12.75 15.35
C SER A 131 -9.02 -11.51 15.42
N ALA A 132 -9.17 -10.61 14.43
CA ALA A 132 -8.40 -9.39 14.32
C ALA A 132 -9.30 -8.22 13.93
N ARG A 133 -8.82 -7.00 14.18
CA ARG A 133 -9.54 -5.76 13.90
C ARG A 133 -9.62 -5.48 12.40
N ASN A 134 -10.72 -4.89 11.95
CA ASN A 134 -10.85 -4.25 10.65
C ASN A 134 -10.61 -2.75 10.80
N VAL A 135 -9.83 -2.17 9.89
CA VAL A 135 -9.64 -0.71 9.79
C VAL A 135 -10.09 -0.24 8.42
N THR A 136 -10.71 0.93 8.36
CA THR A 136 -11.16 1.53 7.10
C THR A 136 -10.35 2.79 6.85
N VAL A 137 -9.65 2.81 5.72
CA VAL A 137 -8.76 3.91 5.33
C VAL A 137 -9.08 4.38 3.92
N SER A 138 -8.57 5.55 3.50
CA SER A 138 -8.72 5.95 2.10
C SER A 138 -7.99 4.95 1.19
N PHE A 139 -8.51 4.76 -0.03
CA PHE A 139 -7.88 3.83 -0.97
C PHE A 139 -6.45 4.28 -1.35
N ARG A 140 -6.23 5.60 -1.45
CA ARG A 140 -4.91 6.16 -1.73
C ARG A 140 -3.92 5.90 -0.60
N ASP A 141 -4.33 6.16 0.66
CA ASP A 141 -3.48 5.93 1.83
C ASP A 141 -3.13 4.45 1.96
N TYR A 142 -4.10 3.56 1.67
CA TYR A 142 -3.85 2.13 1.62
C TYR A 142 -2.74 1.77 0.63
N ILE A 143 -2.83 2.26 -0.62
CA ILE A 143 -1.84 1.94 -1.66
C ILE A 143 -0.47 2.55 -1.33
N ALA A 144 -0.41 3.80 -0.89
CA ALA A 144 0.84 4.45 -0.50
C ALA A 144 1.51 3.74 0.70
N ASN A 145 0.71 3.26 1.65
CA ASN A 145 1.16 2.45 2.78
C ASN A 145 1.75 1.11 2.32
N VAL A 146 1.02 0.37 1.49
CA VAL A 146 1.49 -0.91 0.92
C VAL A 146 2.79 -0.71 0.15
N ALA A 147 2.87 0.30 -0.71
CA ALA A 147 4.09 0.62 -1.46
C ALA A 147 5.26 0.91 -0.51
N SER A 148 5.04 1.74 0.52
CA SER A 148 6.06 2.05 1.54
C SER A 148 6.45 0.85 2.40
N SER A 149 5.59 -0.17 2.47
CA SER A 149 5.83 -1.39 3.26
C SER A 149 6.55 -2.48 2.49
N GLU A 150 6.41 -2.53 1.17
CA GLU A 150 6.87 -3.65 0.35
C GLU A 150 8.09 -3.37 -0.51
N ILE A 151 8.29 -2.10 -0.94
CA ILE A 151 9.39 -1.73 -1.84
C ILE A 151 10.17 -0.52 -1.31
N TYR A 152 11.43 -0.40 -1.68
CA TYR A 152 12.26 0.72 -1.23
C TYR A 152 11.92 2.01 -2.00
N PRO A 153 11.76 3.15 -1.32
CA PRO A 153 11.41 4.42 -1.96
C PRO A 153 12.51 4.97 -2.87
N THR A 154 13.71 4.48 -2.70
CA THR A 154 14.92 4.86 -3.46
C THR A 154 15.01 4.24 -4.85
N TRP A 155 14.15 3.28 -5.18
CA TRP A 155 14.18 2.60 -6.47
C TRP A 155 13.86 3.54 -7.63
N PRO A 156 14.29 3.21 -8.88
CA PRO A 156 13.95 4.01 -10.06
C PRO A 156 12.43 4.21 -10.19
N GLU A 157 12.00 5.40 -10.59
CA GLU A 157 10.58 5.76 -10.65
C GLU A 157 9.73 4.79 -11.47
N GLU A 158 10.24 4.31 -12.62
CA GLU A 158 9.51 3.34 -13.45
C GLU A 158 9.34 1.97 -12.78
N SER A 159 10.29 1.58 -11.91
CA SER A 159 10.16 0.42 -11.05
C SER A 159 9.07 0.62 -10.00
N LEU A 160 9.08 1.77 -9.31
CA LEU A 160 8.05 2.13 -8.33
C LEU A 160 6.66 2.15 -8.98
N ARG A 161 6.52 2.80 -10.14
CA ARG A 161 5.26 2.85 -10.89
C ARG A 161 4.75 1.46 -11.28
N ALA A 162 5.63 0.57 -11.78
CA ALA A 162 5.24 -0.79 -12.13
C ALA A 162 4.72 -1.57 -10.92
N ASN A 163 5.39 -1.47 -9.78
CA ASN A 163 4.97 -2.11 -8.53
C ASN A 163 3.65 -1.55 -8.01
N ILE A 164 3.49 -0.21 -7.98
CA ILE A 164 2.27 0.43 -7.50
C ILE A 164 1.07 0.10 -8.41
N HIS A 165 1.24 0.04 -9.74
CA HIS A 165 0.19 -0.45 -10.64
C HIS A 165 -0.24 -1.89 -10.32
N ALA A 166 0.71 -2.77 -10.01
CA ALA A 166 0.40 -4.14 -9.61
C ALA A 166 -0.37 -4.17 -8.27
N GLN A 167 0.05 -3.36 -7.30
CA GLN A 167 -0.61 -3.23 -6.00
C GLN A 167 -2.04 -2.70 -6.12
N ILE A 168 -2.27 -1.64 -6.89
CA ILE A 168 -3.61 -1.11 -7.21
C ILE A 168 -4.47 -2.21 -7.83
N SER A 169 -3.93 -2.95 -8.80
CA SER A 169 -4.69 -3.95 -9.53
C SER A 169 -5.09 -5.16 -8.68
N ILE A 170 -4.25 -5.58 -7.73
CA ILE A 170 -4.60 -6.62 -6.75
C ILE A 170 -5.72 -6.12 -5.83
N ALA A 171 -5.56 -4.94 -5.23
CA ALA A 171 -6.58 -4.38 -4.33
C ALA A 171 -7.93 -4.22 -5.06
N LEU A 172 -7.90 -3.65 -6.27
CA LEU A 172 -9.11 -3.47 -7.05
C LEU A 172 -9.72 -4.81 -7.52
N ASN A 173 -8.91 -5.83 -7.83
CA ASN A 173 -9.40 -7.17 -8.14
C ASN A 173 -10.16 -7.76 -6.95
N ARG A 174 -9.66 -7.61 -5.72
CA ARG A 174 -10.33 -8.09 -4.51
C ARG A 174 -11.69 -7.42 -4.30
N ILE A 175 -11.77 -6.12 -4.54
CA ILE A 175 -13.01 -5.34 -4.44
C ILE A 175 -13.96 -5.71 -5.56
N TYR A 176 -13.49 -5.69 -6.80
CA TYR A 176 -14.29 -5.98 -7.99
C TYR A 176 -14.93 -7.36 -7.98
N THR A 177 -14.21 -8.37 -7.50
CA THR A 177 -14.69 -9.75 -7.38
C THR A 177 -15.45 -10.01 -6.08
N GLU A 178 -15.60 -9.01 -5.19
CA GLU A 178 -16.11 -9.19 -3.82
C GLU A 178 -15.48 -10.41 -3.11
N TRP A 179 -14.17 -10.60 -3.31
CA TRP A 179 -13.45 -11.83 -2.95
C TRP A 179 -13.68 -12.31 -1.52
N TYR A 180 -13.66 -11.39 -0.55
CA TYR A 180 -13.92 -11.70 0.84
C TYR A 180 -15.41 -11.57 1.20
N LYS A 181 -16.08 -10.54 0.69
CA LYS A 181 -17.50 -10.29 0.97
C LYS A 181 -18.40 -11.42 0.46
N SER A 182 -18.10 -12.00 -0.70
CA SER A 182 -18.82 -13.18 -1.22
C SER A 182 -18.71 -14.42 -0.32
N LYS A 183 -17.70 -14.46 0.55
CA LYS A 183 -17.47 -15.54 1.52
C LYS A 183 -18.00 -15.20 2.92
N GLY A 184 -18.74 -14.07 3.07
CA GLY A 184 -19.34 -13.65 4.32
C GLY A 184 -18.45 -12.82 5.24
N TYR A 185 -17.28 -12.38 4.77
CA TYR A 185 -16.43 -11.46 5.54
C TYR A 185 -16.87 -10.00 5.38
N SER A 186 -16.57 -9.17 6.37
CA SER A 186 -16.94 -7.75 6.42
C SER A 186 -15.79 -6.80 6.00
N PHE A 187 -14.78 -7.30 5.28
CA PHE A 187 -13.62 -6.54 4.82
C PHE A 187 -13.35 -6.79 3.34
N ASP A 188 -12.54 -5.93 2.72
CA ASP A 188 -12.19 -6.00 1.31
C ASP A 188 -10.88 -6.76 1.06
N ILE A 189 -9.92 -6.63 2.00
CA ILE A 189 -8.56 -7.15 1.86
C ILE A 189 -7.95 -7.42 3.23
N THR A 190 -6.89 -8.25 3.29
CA THR A 190 -6.12 -8.48 4.51
C THR A 190 -4.76 -7.79 4.45
N ASN A 191 -4.12 -7.60 5.61
CA ASN A 191 -2.72 -7.16 5.68
C ASN A 191 -1.72 -8.32 5.69
N SER A 192 -2.18 -9.53 5.42
CA SER A 192 -1.34 -10.74 5.44
C SER A 192 -0.72 -11.00 4.07
N THR A 193 0.61 -10.98 3.99
CA THR A 193 1.38 -11.27 2.77
C THR A 193 1.13 -12.68 2.21
N SER A 194 0.67 -13.61 3.05
CA SER A 194 0.26 -14.96 2.61
C SER A 194 -1.07 -14.97 1.85
N TYR A 195 -1.84 -13.90 1.89
CA TYR A 195 -3.17 -13.80 1.26
C TYR A 195 -3.30 -12.63 0.32
N ASP A 196 -2.75 -11.47 0.68
CA ASP A 196 -2.87 -10.24 -0.10
C ASP A 196 -1.58 -9.42 -0.06
N GLN A 197 -1.58 -8.25 0.58
CA GLN A 197 -0.51 -7.26 0.52
C GLN A 197 -0.02 -6.89 1.92
N TYR A 198 1.24 -6.45 2.02
CA TYR A 198 1.81 -6.05 3.30
C TYR A 198 1.41 -4.62 3.65
N TYR A 199 0.35 -4.49 4.43
CA TYR A 199 -0.12 -3.23 4.99
C TYR A 199 0.25 -3.14 6.47
N VAL A 200 0.88 -2.04 6.89
CA VAL A 200 1.25 -1.76 8.30
C VAL A 200 0.47 -0.56 8.79
N HIS A 201 -0.55 -0.79 9.61
CA HIS A 201 -1.42 0.28 10.10
C HIS A 201 -0.64 1.30 10.94
N GLY A 202 -0.86 2.60 10.68
CA GLY A 202 -0.21 3.72 11.40
C GLY A 202 1.25 3.98 11.05
N ARG A 203 1.85 3.27 10.07
CA ARG A 203 3.23 3.54 9.67
C ARG A 203 3.40 4.90 9.01
N THR A 204 4.61 5.44 9.05
CA THR A 204 5.03 6.56 8.19
C THR A 204 5.08 6.12 6.73
N VAL A 205 4.71 7.01 5.80
CA VAL A 205 4.66 6.76 4.36
C VAL A 205 5.68 7.66 3.66
N PHE A 206 6.33 7.17 2.60
CA PHE A 206 7.31 7.98 1.88
C PHE A 206 6.63 8.93 0.88
N ASP A 207 7.09 10.18 0.83
CA ASP A 207 6.54 11.22 -0.06
C ASP A 207 6.52 10.79 -1.53
N VAL A 208 7.57 10.12 -2.01
CA VAL A 208 7.61 9.58 -3.37
C VAL A 208 6.50 8.56 -3.64
N MET A 209 6.11 7.76 -2.63
CA MET A 209 5.01 6.79 -2.76
C MET A 209 3.65 7.49 -2.79
N ILE A 210 3.47 8.53 -1.96
CA ILE A 210 2.27 9.38 -1.99
C ILE A 210 2.12 10.00 -3.37
N ARG A 211 3.17 10.68 -3.86
CA ARG A 211 3.19 11.37 -5.14
C ARG A 211 2.86 10.44 -6.33
N ILE A 212 3.50 9.27 -6.39
CA ILE A 212 3.25 8.31 -7.48
C ILE A 212 1.83 7.73 -7.36
N THR A 213 1.39 7.39 -6.15
CA THR A 213 0.03 6.90 -5.92
C THR A 213 -1.01 7.92 -6.38
N ASP A 214 -0.87 9.19 -6.03
CA ASP A 214 -1.78 10.26 -6.43
C ASP A 214 -1.85 10.44 -7.95
N ASP A 215 -0.74 10.24 -8.65
CA ASP A 215 -0.70 10.31 -10.11
C ASP A 215 -1.44 9.16 -10.80
N ILE A 216 -1.40 7.95 -10.22
CA ILE A 216 -1.89 6.74 -10.91
C ILE A 216 -3.02 5.98 -10.20
N PHE A 217 -3.51 6.41 -9.03
CA PHE A 217 -4.48 5.65 -8.20
C PHE A 217 -5.77 5.24 -8.94
N ASN A 218 -6.15 5.98 -9.98
CA ASN A 218 -7.35 5.71 -10.79
C ASN A 218 -7.06 4.89 -12.05
N THR A 219 -5.92 4.21 -12.09
CA THR A 219 -5.56 3.30 -13.17
C THR A 219 -5.42 1.87 -12.63
N TYR A 220 -5.64 0.88 -13.50
CA TYR A 220 -5.43 -0.52 -13.17
C TYR A 220 -4.92 -1.30 -14.39
N ILE A 221 -4.38 -2.48 -14.13
CA ILE A 221 -3.91 -3.38 -15.17
C ILE A 221 -5.04 -4.33 -15.57
N ARG A 222 -5.23 -4.53 -16.88
CA ARG A 222 -6.13 -5.54 -17.41
C ARG A 222 -5.51 -6.28 -18.60
N LYS A 223 -6.10 -7.40 -18.97
CA LYS A 223 -5.83 -8.04 -20.26
C LYS A 223 -6.63 -7.37 -21.37
N THR A 224 -6.04 -7.17 -22.53
CA THR A 224 -6.72 -6.63 -23.72
C THR A 224 -8.04 -7.36 -23.98
N GLY A 225 -9.10 -6.59 -24.19
CA GLY A 225 -10.45 -7.14 -24.44
C GLY A 225 -11.21 -7.58 -23.18
N THR A 226 -10.68 -7.40 -21.99
CA THR A 226 -11.38 -7.64 -20.72
C THR A 226 -11.57 -6.34 -19.95
N ILE A 227 -12.55 -6.31 -19.03
CA ILE A 227 -12.72 -5.18 -18.09
C ILE A 227 -12.16 -5.51 -16.71
N ASN A 228 -11.91 -6.78 -16.42
CA ASN A 228 -11.54 -7.26 -15.10
C ASN A 228 -10.15 -6.72 -14.68
N PRO A 229 -10.01 -6.17 -13.49
CA PRO A 229 -8.70 -5.89 -12.93
C PRO A 229 -7.87 -7.17 -12.88
N TYR A 230 -6.69 -7.14 -13.50
CA TYR A 230 -5.81 -8.30 -13.53
C TYR A 230 -5.26 -8.57 -12.12
N TYR A 231 -5.31 -9.81 -11.68
CA TYR A 231 -4.65 -10.21 -10.45
C TYR A 231 -3.14 -10.27 -10.69
N ALA A 232 -2.47 -9.15 -10.48
CA ALA A 232 -1.06 -8.94 -10.79
C ALA A 232 -0.16 -9.49 -9.68
N GLU A 233 -0.10 -10.82 -9.54
CA GLU A 233 0.74 -11.49 -8.54
C GLU A 233 2.20 -11.01 -8.62
N TYR A 234 2.82 -10.78 -7.46
CA TYR A 234 4.23 -10.42 -7.36
C TYR A 234 4.89 -11.01 -6.11
N CYS A 235 6.21 -11.01 -6.11
CA CYS A 235 7.05 -11.39 -4.97
C CYS A 235 8.36 -10.61 -5.01
N ASP A 236 9.16 -10.68 -3.95
CA ASP A 236 10.48 -10.04 -3.92
C ASP A 236 11.42 -10.53 -5.04
N GLY A 237 11.27 -11.79 -5.44
CA GLY A 237 12.09 -12.44 -6.48
C GLY A 237 13.44 -12.94 -5.97
N LYS A 238 13.77 -12.73 -4.71
CA LYS A 238 15.03 -13.11 -4.07
C LYS A 238 14.84 -14.22 -3.05
N GLN A 239 13.96 -14.02 -2.09
CA GLN A 239 13.68 -14.97 -1.03
C GLN A 239 12.50 -15.86 -1.38
N VAL A 240 11.53 -15.32 -2.08
CA VAL A 240 10.34 -16.02 -2.56
C VAL A 240 10.31 -15.99 -4.09
N SER A 241 10.05 -17.15 -4.68
CA SER A 241 9.84 -17.28 -6.12
C SER A 241 8.34 -17.42 -6.41
N CYS A 242 7.83 -16.62 -7.34
CA CYS A 242 6.46 -16.68 -7.84
C CYS A 242 6.45 -16.72 -9.38
N LYS A 243 5.28 -16.96 -9.98
CA LYS A 243 5.11 -16.87 -11.43
C LYS A 243 4.96 -15.42 -11.92
N GLY A 244 4.55 -14.52 -11.02
CA GLY A 244 4.29 -13.12 -11.28
C GLY A 244 5.55 -12.25 -11.37
N MET A 245 5.35 -10.96 -11.11
CA MET A 245 6.41 -9.94 -11.17
C MET A 245 7.41 -10.11 -10.02
N LYS A 246 8.70 -9.98 -10.34
CA LYS A 246 9.78 -9.95 -9.36
C LYS A 246 10.08 -8.49 -9.02
N GLN A 247 9.85 -8.07 -7.78
CA GLN A 247 10.03 -6.68 -7.36
C GLN A 247 11.46 -6.20 -7.63
N TRP A 248 12.48 -6.94 -7.21
CA TRP A 248 13.88 -6.62 -7.54
C TRP A 248 14.16 -6.61 -9.04
N GLY A 249 13.58 -7.53 -9.80
CA GLY A 249 13.73 -7.56 -11.25
C GLY A 249 13.15 -6.32 -11.94
N THR A 250 12.19 -5.59 -11.32
CA THR A 250 11.71 -4.32 -11.87
C THR A 250 12.76 -3.22 -11.82
N VAL A 251 13.64 -3.23 -10.79
CA VAL A 251 14.78 -2.31 -10.68
C VAL A 251 15.72 -2.48 -11.87
N THR A 252 16.16 -3.71 -12.09
CA THR A 252 17.04 -4.03 -13.23
C THR A 252 16.44 -3.60 -14.57
N LEU A 253 15.14 -3.85 -14.79
CA LEU A 253 14.47 -3.47 -16.04
C LEU A 253 14.34 -1.95 -16.19
N ALA A 254 14.08 -1.22 -15.10
CA ALA A 254 14.01 0.24 -15.10
C ALA A 254 15.39 0.86 -15.38
N GLU A 255 16.46 0.32 -14.81
CA GLU A 255 17.84 0.74 -15.09
C GLU A 255 18.26 0.49 -16.55
N GLN A 256 17.65 -0.50 -17.22
CA GLN A 256 17.77 -0.74 -18.65
C GLN A 256 16.91 0.24 -19.51
N GLY A 257 16.26 1.23 -18.89
CA GLY A 257 15.45 2.24 -19.57
C GLY A 257 14.04 1.78 -19.93
N ARG A 258 13.52 0.71 -19.33
CA ARG A 258 12.13 0.28 -19.53
C ARG A 258 11.17 1.13 -18.70
N ASN A 259 10.05 1.56 -19.30
CA ASN A 259 8.96 2.20 -18.58
C ASN A 259 8.07 1.17 -17.87
N ALA A 260 7.21 1.64 -16.97
CA ALA A 260 6.33 0.81 -16.14
C ALA A 260 5.49 -0.18 -16.97
N LEU A 261 4.88 0.27 -18.08
CA LEU A 261 4.09 -0.63 -18.93
C LEU A 261 4.93 -1.73 -19.56
N SER A 262 6.15 -1.43 -20.01
CA SER A 262 7.05 -2.44 -20.61
C SER A 262 7.57 -3.41 -19.55
N ILE A 263 7.75 -2.97 -18.29
CA ILE A 263 8.08 -3.82 -17.15
C ILE A 263 6.91 -4.78 -16.86
N LEU A 264 5.70 -4.26 -16.76
CA LEU A 264 4.49 -5.07 -16.53
C LEU A 264 4.28 -6.11 -17.64
N ARG A 265 4.46 -5.72 -18.91
CA ARG A 265 4.36 -6.64 -20.06
C ARG A 265 5.42 -7.73 -20.05
N TYR A 266 6.61 -7.45 -19.57
CA TYR A 266 7.68 -8.45 -19.42
C TYR A 266 7.26 -9.60 -18.50
N TYR A 267 6.53 -9.29 -17.41
CA TYR A 267 6.11 -10.31 -16.44
C TYR A 267 4.74 -10.93 -16.72
N TYR A 268 3.79 -10.15 -17.21
CA TYR A 268 2.38 -10.57 -17.33
C TYR A 268 1.93 -10.82 -18.77
N GLY A 269 2.77 -10.53 -19.76
CA GLY A 269 2.50 -10.71 -21.18
C GLY A 269 2.17 -9.44 -21.94
N ASN A 270 2.38 -9.49 -23.26
CA ASN A 270 2.24 -8.31 -24.13
C ASN A 270 0.81 -7.78 -24.27
N ASP A 271 -0.18 -8.57 -23.86
CA ASP A 271 -1.60 -8.26 -23.85
C ASP A 271 -2.04 -7.45 -22.61
N ILE A 272 -1.09 -7.04 -21.78
CA ILE A 272 -1.34 -6.15 -20.63
C ILE A 272 -1.55 -4.70 -21.09
N GLU A 273 -2.58 -4.08 -20.55
CA GLU A 273 -2.89 -2.65 -20.68
C GLU A 273 -3.02 -2.01 -19.31
N ILE A 274 -2.55 -0.76 -19.20
CA ILE A 274 -2.90 0.14 -18.09
C ILE A 274 -4.07 0.99 -18.57
N VAL A 275 -5.18 0.93 -17.85
CA VAL A 275 -6.40 1.68 -18.21
C VAL A 275 -6.85 2.54 -17.04
N ARG A 276 -7.40 3.71 -17.37
CA ARG A 276 -8.03 4.57 -16.38
C ARG A 276 -9.46 4.12 -16.14
N THR A 277 -9.89 4.11 -14.88
CA THR A 277 -11.29 3.94 -14.51
C THR A 277 -11.79 5.16 -13.74
N GLN A 278 -13.11 5.29 -13.62
CA GLN A 278 -13.71 6.32 -12.81
C GLN A 278 -13.49 6.00 -11.32
N ASN A 279 -13.33 7.03 -10.50
CA ASN A 279 -13.43 6.92 -9.05
C ASN A 279 -14.84 7.33 -8.58
N ILE A 280 -15.20 7.04 -7.35
CA ILE A 280 -16.52 7.41 -6.80
C ILE A 280 -16.73 8.93 -6.83
N GLN A 281 -15.69 9.74 -6.63
CA GLN A 281 -15.79 11.19 -6.67
C GLN A 281 -16.13 11.70 -8.07
N ASP A 282 -15.43 11.17 -9.11
CA ASP A 282 -15.71 11.54 -10.51
C ASP A 282 -17.16 11.19 -10.88
N ILE A 283 -17.69 10.08 -10.36
CA ILE A 283 -19.10 9.69 -10.58
C ILE A 283 -20.05 10.68 -9.89
N ARG A 284 -19.79 11.07 -8.65
CA ARG A 284 -20.59 12.07 -7.93
C ARG A 284 -20.59 13.42 -8.63
N ASP A 285 -19.45 13.87 -9.11
CA ASP A 285 -19.30 15.15 -9.83
C ASP A 285 -20.00 15.12 -11.18
N SER A 286 -20.03 13.97 -11.86
CA SER A 286 -20.72 13.78 -13.14
C SER A 286 -22.24 13.67 -13.00
N TYR A 287 -22.74 13.19 -11.85
CA TYR A 287 -24.16 12.95 -11.58
C TYR A 287 -24.57 13.51 -10.21
N PRO A 288 -24.53 14.85 -10.02
CA PRO A 288 -24.89 15.45 -8.73
C PRO A 288 -26.35 15.13 -8.38
N GLY A 289 -26.55 14.58 -7.21
CA GLY A 289 -27.90 14.23 -6.68
C GLY A 289 -28.36 12.80 -6.96
N THR A 290 -27.57 11.96 -7.61
CA THR A 290 -27.88 10.54 -7.78
C THR A 290 -27.35 9.76 -6.56
N PRO A 291 -28.22 9.07 -5.80
CA PRO A 291 -27.75 8.21 -4.71
C PRO A 291 -27.00 7.02 -5.30
N LEU A 292 -25.66 6.97 -5.13
CA LEU A 292 -24.87 5.79 -5.46
C LEU A 292 -25.21 4.67 -4.47
N ARG A 293 -25.84 3.62 -4.95
CA ARG A 293 -25.93 2.36 -4.20
C ARG A 293 -24.61 1.64 -4.37
N VAL A 294 -23.71 1.86 -3.43
CA VAL A 294 -22.53 1.02 -3.26
C VAL A 294 -23.02 -0.18 -2.44
N GLY A 295 -23.12 -1.34 -3.06
CA GLY A 295 -23.53 -2.60 -2.43
C GLY A 295 -22.45 -3.16 -1.53
#